data_8ccaaa2ea10f52b9b1143c68c7610fa6
#
_entry.id   8ccaaa2ea10f52b9b1143c68c7610fa6
#
_cell.length_a   1.000
_cell.length_b   1.000
_cell.length_c   1.000
_cell.angle_alpha   90.00
_cell.angle_beta   90.00
_cell.angle_gamma   90.00
#
_symmetry.space_group_name_H-M   'P 1'
#
loop_
_entity.id
_entity.type
_entity.pdbx_description
1 polymer ?
#
loop_
_entity_poly.entity_id
_entity_poly.type
_entity_poly.pdbx_seq_one_letter_code
_entity_poly.pdbx_strand_id
1 'polypeptide(L)'
;MKKLIFLSLLVIIMFSCSKKKDSSFKIGVIADCQYCDCDIKWDRYYKKAPQRLKEAIATLNNDSLSYIIHLGDFIDKDFKSLDSVLPTWKTLKSKSYHVLGNHDFEVQDSLKKKVLAKLNIKKRYYSFVENDWRFIVLDGNDLSFYGTTTKEKAQQTDSLFNQLKDKNLPFVKKWNGGLSNQQLSWIKTELDEATQKNQKVGFYCHFPIFPIDEHNIWNREQFTSLIKPYKNVKLFFNGHNHAGAYEFVDNVHYLTFKGMVNTEYTSAFAKVKFEKDTVFVEGFEREISRKLVIN
;
A
#
# COMPACT_ATOMS: atom_id res chain seq x y z
N MET A 1 61.79 53.33 14.87
CA MET A 1 60.35 53.30 15.25
C MET A 1 59.61 52.46 14.18
N LYS A 2 59.36 51.17 14.49
CA LYS A 2 58.62 50.25 13.56
C LYS A 2 57.15 50.31 13.95
N LYS A 3 56.27 50.74 13.03
CA LYS A 3 54.81 50.70 13.19
C LYS A 3 54.29 49.26 12.88
N LEU A 4 53.72 48.59 13.86
CA LEU A 4 52.96 47.34 13.70
C LEU A 4 51.56 47.70 13.21
N ILE A 5 51.20 47.23 12.05
CA ILE A 5 49.82 47.30 11.52
C ILE A 5 49.14 46.03 11.95
N PHE A 6 48.14 46.13 12.84
CA PHE A 6 47.23 45.03 13.20
C PHE A 6 46.13 44.93 12.14
N LEU A 7 46.17 43.84 11.36
CA LEU A 7 45.12 43.53 10.41
C LEU A 7 44.06 42.66 11.11
N SER A 8 42.95 43.25 11.50
CA SER A 8 41.83 42.50 12.09
C SER A 8 41.05 41.81 10.99
N LEU A 9 41.13 40.46 10.99
CA LEU A 9 40.36 39.60 10.08
C LEU A 9 38.92 39.49 10.58
N LEU A 10 37.97 40.17 9.92
CA LEU A 10 36.54 40.07 10.22
C LEU A 10 35.97 38.80 9.58
N VAL A 11 35.78 37.75 10.39
CA VAL A 11 35.11 36.50 9.93
C VAL A 11 33.62 36.74 9.86
N ILE A 12 33.10 36.95 8.66
CA ILE A 12 31.63 37.01 8.42
C ILE A 12 31.10 35.58 8.38
N ILE A 13 30.47 35.14 9.48
CA ILE A 13 29.73 33.86 9.53
C ILE A 13 28.40 34.10 8.79
N MET A 14 28.36 33.66 7.55
CA MET A 14 27.12 33.61 6.77
C MET A 14 26.23 32.51 7.33
N PHE A 15 25.29 32.84 8.17
CA PHE A 15 24.18 31.95 8.53
C PHE A 15 23.33 31.76 7.27
N SER A 16 23.59 30.67 6.55
CA SER A 16 22.71 30.22 5.50
C SER A 16 21.42 29.71 6.16
N CYS A 17 20.40 30.53 6.18
CA CYS A 17 19.04 30.13 6.54
C CYS A 17 18.50 29.28 5.41
N SER A 18 18.81 27.97 5.43
CA SER A 18 18.17 27.04 4.49
C SER A 18 16.67 27.03 4.84
N LYS A 19 15.83 27.58 3.97
CA LYS A 19 14.39 27.40 4.05
C LYS A 19 14.13 25.90 4.14
N LYS A 20 13.63 25.45 5.30
CA LYS A 20 13.22 24.08 5.52
C LYS A 20 12.21 23.74 4.41
N LYS A 21 12.60 22.88 3.47
CA LYS A 21 11.74 22.48 2.35
C LYS A 21 10.44 21.94 2.95
N ASP A 22 9.32 22.48 2.54
CA ASP A 22 8.02 21.96 2.95
C ASP A 22 7.99 20.48 2.59
N SER A 23 7.93 19.61 3.59
CA SER A 23 7.96 18.16 3.42
C SER A 23 6.56 17.60 3.13
N SER A 24 5.56 18.45 2.98
CA SER A 24 4.19 18.02 2.71
C SER A 24 4.05 17.52 1.27
N PHE A 25 3.26 16.46 1.11
CA PHE A 25 2.89 15.93 -0.20
C PHE A 25 1.50 15.27 -0.14
N LYS A 26 0.92 15.04 -1.30
CA LYS A 26 -0.38 14.38 -1.43
C LYS A 26 -0.29 13.16 -2.33
N ILE A 27 -1.11 12.15 -2.02
CA ILE A 27 -1.27 10.96 -2.85
C ILE A 27 -2.75 10.66 -3.09
N GLY A 28 -3.04 9.88 -4.13
CA GLY A 28 -4.34 9.25 -4.32
C GLY A 28 -4.32 7.79 -3.89
N VAL A 29 -5.42 7.31 -3.31
CA VAL A 29 -5.59 5.92 -2.87
C VAL A 29 -6.88 5.35 -3.42
N ILE A 30 -6.79 4.19 -4.08
CA ILE A 30 -7.93 3.41 -4.56
C ILE A 30 -7.70 1.96 -4.08
N ALA A 31 -8.74 1.29 -3.62
CA ALA A 31 -8.70 -0.13 -3.24
C ALA A 31 -9.81 -0.91 -3.95
N ASP A 32 -9.53 -2.15 -4.29
CA ASP A 32 -10.53 -3.13 -4.72
C ASP A 32 -11.44 -2.58 -5.84
N CYS A 33 -10.85 -2.13 -6.96
CA CYS A 33 -11.56 -1.79 -8.19
C CYS A 33 -12.30 -3.03 -8.72
N GLN A 34 -11.67 -4.17 -8.65
CA GLN A 34 -12.20 -5.52 -8.77
C GLN A 34 -13.13 -5.74 -9.97
N TYR A 35 -12.66 -5.30 -11.15
CA TYR A 35 -13.43 -5.44 -12.39
C TYR A 35 -13.43 -6.87 -12.93
N CYS A 36 -14.60 -7.37 -13.31
CA CYS A 36 -14.78 -8.45 -14.28
C CYS A 36 -16.08 -8.24 -15.06
N ASP A 37 -16.22 -8.90 -16.20
CA ASP A 37 -17.50 -9.00 -16.91
C ASP A 37 -18.36 -10.10 -16.25
N CYS A 38 -18.72 -9.86 -14.99
CA CYS A 38 -19.43 -10.80 -14.12
C CYS A 38 -20.76 -10.22 -13.68
N ASP A 39 -21.69 -11.11 -13.33
CA ASP A 39 -22.94 -10.70 -12.68
C ASP A 39 -22.66 -10.27 -11.24
N ILE A 40 -23.57 -9.45 -10.70
CA ILE A 40 -23.51 -8.97 -9.33
C ILE A 40 -23.48 -10.16 -8.38
N LYS A 41 -22.53 -10.14 -7.43
CA LYS A 41 -22.44 -11.11 -6.36
C LYS A 41 -22.33 -10.38 -5.03
N TRP A 42 -23.24 -10.69 -4.10
CA TRP A 42 -23.43 -9.92 -2.87
C TRP A 42 -23.69 -8.45 -3.20
N ASP A 43 -22.84 -7.52 -2.74
CA ASP A 43 -22.87 -6.09 -2.99
C ASP A 43 -21.75 -5.62 -3.95
N ARG A 44 -21.13 -6.55 -4.70
CA ARG A 44 -20.07 -6.24 -5.67
C ARG A 44 -20.64 -6.02 -7.06
N TYR A 45 -20.53 -4.79 -7.55
CA TYR A 45 -21.04 -4.33 -8.85
C TYR A 45 -19.89 -4.23 -9.85
N TYR A 46 -19.30 -5.37 -10.21
CA TYR A 46 -18.09 -5.49 -11.02
C TYR A 46 -18.10 -4.67 -12.30
N LYS A 47 -19.20 -4.71 -13.07
CA LYS A 47 -19.34 -4.02 -14.37
C LYS A 47 -19.37 -2.49 -14.23
N LYS A 48 -19.61 -1.95 -13.02
CA LYS A 48 -19.55 -0.52 -12.74
C LYS A 48 -18.12 -0.02 -12.44
N ALA A 49 -17.18 -0.91 -12.17
CA ALA A 49 -15.82 -0.55 -11.79
C ALA A 49 -15.08 0.33 -12.81
N PRO A 50 -15.15 0.12 -14.14
CA PRO A 50 -14.48 1.00 -15.11
C PRO A 50 -14.98 2.44 -15.06
N GLN A 51 -16.29 2.65 -14.90
CA GLN A 51 -16.87 4.00 -14.79
C GLN A 51 -16.45 4.68 -13.48
N ARG A 52 -16.50 3.96 -12.35
CA ARG A 52 -16.07 4.46 -11.04
C ARG A 52 -14.58 4.82 -11.04
N LEU A 53 -13.75 3.97 -11.65
CA LEU A 53 -12.34 4.24 -11.81
C LEU A 53 -12.10 5.52 -12.62
N LYS A 54 -12.85 5.72 -13.69
CA LYS A 54 -12.79 6.95 -14.52
C LYS A 54 -13.13 8.19 -13.72
N GLU A 55 -14.20 8.15 -12.91
CA GLU A 55 -14.65 9.26 -12.06
C GLU A 55 -13.65 9.58 -10.94
N ALA A 56 -13.14 8.54 -10.27
CA ALA A 56 -12.10 8.68 -9.27
C ALA A 56 -10.83 9.31 -9.87
N ILE A 57 -10.37 8.82 -11.02
CA ILE A 57 -9.20 9.37 -11.71
C ILE A 57 -9.42 10.82 -12.16
N ALA A 58 -10.61 11.18 -12.64
CA ALA A 58 -10.93 12.57 -12.98
C ALA A 58 -10.79 13.49 -11.75
N THR A 59 -11.31 13.06 -10.60
CA THR A 59 -11.19 13.79 -9.32
C THR A 59 -9.73 13.88 -8.84
N LEU A 60 -8.98 12.79 -8.92
CA LEU A 60 -7.58 12.75 -8.51
C LEU A 60 -6.68 13.59 -9.43
N ASN A 61 -6.95 13.62 -10.72
CA ASN A 61 -6.21 14.41 -11.71
C ASN A 61 -6.41 15.94 -11.61
N ASN A 62 -7.40 16.39 -10.80
CA ASN A 62 -7.60 17.81 -10.51
C ASN A 62 -6.71 18.34 -9.39
N ASP A 63 -5.87 17.49 -8.79
CA ASP A 63 -4.92 17.87 -7.74
C ASP A 63 -3.47 17.52 -8.17
N SER A 64 -2.49 18.22 -7.59
CA SER A 64 -1.08 17.87 -7.76
C SER A 64 -0.71 16.78 -6.76
N LEU A 65 -0.74 15.53 -7.21
CA LEU A 65 -0.41 14.36 -6.41
C LEU A 65 1.00 13.88 -6.73
N SER A 66 1.78 13.53 -5.71
CA SER A 66 3.10 12.90 -5.89
C SER A 66 2.98 11.55 -6.60
N TYR A 67 1.97 10.77 -6.20
CA TYR A 67 1.63 9.51 -6.84
C TYR A 67 0.22 9.06 -6.48
N ILE A 68 -0.24 8.02 -7.18
CA ILE A 68 -1.48 7.31 -6.87
C ILE A 68 -1.14 5.83 -6.65
N ILE A 69 -1.74 5.22 -5.63
CA ILE A 69 -1.57 3.80 -5.35
C ILE A 69 -2.91 3.07 -5.39
N HIS A 70 -2.92 1.91 -6.06
CA HIS A 70 -4.00 0.94 -5.99
C HIS A 70 -3.63 -0.17 -5.02
N LEU A 71 -4.48 -0.45 -4.05
CA LEU A 71 -4.19 -1.35 -2.91
C LEU A 71 -4.54 -2.82 -3.17
N GLY A 72 -4.53 -3.25 -4.42
CA GLY A 72 -4.77 -4.65 -4.83
C GLY A 72 -6.19 -4.92 -5.26
N ASP A 73 -6.41 -6.09 -5.87
CA ASP A 73 -7.66 -6.49 -6.51
C ASP A 73 -8.13 -5.48 -7.55
N PHE A 74 -7.25 -5.23 -8.53
CA PHE A 74 -7.58 -4.34 -9.65
C PHE A 74 -8.61 -4.97 -10.58
N ILE A 75 -8.54 -6.30 -10.72
CA ILE A 75 -9.55 -7.14 -11.38
C ILE A 75 -10.09 -8.17 -10.38
N ASP A 76 -11.29 -8.73 -10.66
CA ASP A 76 -11.82 -9.86 -9.89
C ASP A 76 -11.26 -11.18 -10.41
N LYS A 77 -11.31 -11.38 -11.72
CA LYS A 77 -10.79 -12.55 -12.43
C LYS A 77 -10.61 -12.26 -13.91
N ASP A 78 -10.07 -13.24 -14.61
CA ASP A 78 -9.79 -13.21 -16.05
C ASP A 78 -8.76 -12.15 -16.47
N PHE A 79 -7.65 -12.62 -17.01
CA PHE A 79 -6.53 -11.76 -17.42
C PHE A 79 -6.94 -10.64 -18.39
N LYS A 80 -7.90 -10.91 -19.28
CA LYS A 80 -8.44 -9.91 -20.23
C LYS A 80 -9.18 -8.76 -19.54
N SER A 81 -9.65 -8.93 -18.28
CA SER A 81 -10.27 -7.86 -17.50
C SER A 81 -9.34 -6.66 -17.33
N LEU A 82 -8.02 -6.90 -17.31
CA LEU A 82 -7.02 -5.84 -17.28
C LEU A 82 -7.11 -4.90 -18.52
N ASP A 83 -7.53 -5.42 -19.67
CA ASP A 83 -7.67 -4.60 -20.89
C ASP A 83 -8.82 -3.60 -20.81
N SER A 84 -9.78 -3.82 -19.92
CA SER A 84 -10.91 -2.90 -19.70
C SER A 84 -10.57 -1.75 -18.73
N VAL A 85 -9.71 -1.98 -17.75
CA VAL A 85 -9.42 -0.99 -16.69
C VAL A 85 -8.09 -0.26 -16.90
N LEU A 86 -7.08 -0.89 -17.49
CA LEU A 86 -5.77 -0.28 -17.72
C LEU A 86 -5.80 0.96 -18.64
N PRO A 87 -6.60 1.04 -19.70
CA PRO A 87 -6.67 2.27 -20.49
C PRO A 87 -7.08 3.49 -19.64
N THR A 88 -8.05 3.33 -18.77
CA THR A 88 -8.47 4.38 -17.82
C THR A 88 -7.38 4.69 -16.79
N TRP A 89 -6.71 3.67 -16.24
CA TRP A 89 -5.60 3.85 -15.30
C TRP A 89 -4.44 4.64 -15.90
N LYS A 90 -4.15 4.43 -17.18
CA LYS A 90 -3.09 5.14 -17.92
C LYS A 90 -3.38 6.63 -18.16
N THR A 91 -4.60 7.11 -17.89
CA THR A 91 -4.93 8.55 -17.97
C THR A 91 -4.53 9.33 -16.70
N LEU A 92 -3.98 8.66 -15.70
CA LEU A 92 -3.41 9.31 -14.52
C LEU A 92 -2.27 10.24 -14.92
N LYS A 93 -2.30 11.48 -14.40
CA LYS A 93 -1.26 12.49 -14.63
C LYS A 93 -0.04 12.29 -13.73
N SER A 94 -0.22 11.65 -12.57
CA SER A 94 0.83 11.39 -11.59
C SER A 94 1.41 9.99 -11.76
N LYS A 95 2.57 9.73 -11.18
CA LYS A 95 3.12 8.36 -11.05
C LYS A 95 2.07 7.45 -10.40
N SER A 96 2.08 6.20 -10.76
CA SER A 96 1.16 5.24 -10.17
C SER A 96 1.86 3.96 -9.76
N TYR A 97 1.33 3.36 -8.68
CA TYR A 97 1.82 2.12 -8.10
C TYR A 97 0.66 1.14 -7.90
N HIS A 98 0.97 -0.15 -7.94
CA HIS A 98 0.03 -1.21 -7.62
C HIS A 98 0.56 -2.09 -6.50
N VAL A 99 -0.30 -2.42 -5.56
CA VAL A 99 -0.19 -3.58 -4.69
C VAL A 99 -0.89 -4.75 -5.37
N LEU A 100 -0.44 -5.96 -5.17
CA LEU A 100 -1.05 -7.17 -5.73
C LEU A 100 -2.07 -7.74 -4.74
N GLY A 101 -3.32 -7.87 -5.17
CA GLY A 101 -4.38 -8.55 -4.44
C GLY A 101 -4.53 -10.03 -4.86
N ASN A 102 -5.33 -10.80 -4.14
CA ASN A 102 -5.55 -12.22 -4.46
C ASN A 102 -6.33 -12.39 -5.77
N HIS A 103 -7.33 -11.56 -6.02
CA HIS A 103 -8.12 -11.60 -7.25
C HIS A 103 -7.33 -11.24 -8.51
N ASP A 104 -6.25 -10.44 -8.40
CA ASP A 104 -5.34 -10.20 -9.53
C ASP A 104 -4.70 -11.49 -10.06
N PHE A 105 -4.67 -12.56 -9.24
CA PHE A 105 -4.18 -13.89 -9.60
C PHE A 105 -5.28 -14.91 -9.87
N GLU A 106 -6.56 -14.54 -9.84
CA GLU A 106 -7.68 -15.38 -10.31
C GLU A 106 -7.75 -15.43 -11.85
N VAL A 107 -6.63 -15.75 -12.44
CA VAL A 107 -6.41 -15.92 -13.87
C VAL A 107 -5.90 -17.34 -14.14
N GLN A 108 -5.90 -17.76 -15.40
CA GLN A 108 -5.29 -19.03 -15.77
C GLN A 108 -3.84 -19.10 -15.28
N ASP A 109 -3.40 -20.24 -14.74
CA ASP A 109 -2.07 -20.42 -14.15
C ASP A 109 -0.93 -20.02 -15.08
N SER A 110 -1.05 -20.30 -16.39
CA SER A 110 -0.09 -19.89 -17.42
C SER A 110 0.04 -18.36 -17.57
N LEU A 111 -0.94 -17.59 -17.09
CA LEU A 111 -0.99 -16.14 -17.20
C LEU A 111 -0.59 -15.42 -15.91
N LYS A 112 -0.55 -16.12 -14.75
CA LYS A 112 -0.19 -15.49 -13.46
C LYS A 112 1.13 -14.71 -13.52
N LYS A 113 2.15 -15.26 -14.17
CA LYS A 113 3.45 -14.55 -14.35
C LYS A 113 3.35 -13.31 -15.23
N LYS A 114 2.32 -13.22 -16.08
CA LYS A 114 2.11 -12.08 -16.98
C LYS A 114 1.37 -10.91 -16.31
N VAL A 115 0.71 -11.15 -15.16
CA VAL A 115 -0.03 -10.11 -14.41
C VAL A 115 0.90 -8.95 -14.06
N LEU A 116 2.08 -9.23 -13.52
CA LEU A 116 3.05 -8.20 -13.15
C LEU A 116 3.44 -7.32 -14.35
N ALA A 117 3.80 -7.96 -15.47
CA ALA A 117 4.19 -7.24 -16.69
C ALA A 117 3.03 -6.38 -17.23
N LYS A 118 1.79 -6.89 -17.17
CA LYS A 118 0.59 -6.19 -17.61
C LYS A 118 0.30 -4.97 -16.74
N LEU A 119 0.53 -5.06 -15.42
CA LEU A 119 0.43 -3.96 -14.45
C LEU A 119 1.70 -3.08 -14.41
N ASN A 120 2.71 -3.35 -15.23
CA ASN A 120 4.00 -2.66 -15.22
C ASN A 120 4.73 -2.75 -13.86
N ILE A 121 4.58 -3.87 -13.16
CA ILE A 121 5.24 -4.14 -11.86
C ILE A 121 6.53 -4.92 -12.13
N LYS A 122 7.68 -4.38 -11.71
CA LYS A 122 8.99 -5.02 -11.90
C LYS A 122 9.28 -6.10 -10.86
N LYS A 123 8.83 -5.91 -9.63
CA LYS A 123 9.02 -6.83 -8.49
C LYS A 123 7.73 -6.91 -7.70
N ARG A 124 7.40 -8.09 -7.16
CA ARG A 124 6.17 -8.34 -6.40
C ARG A 124 6.10 -7.51 -5.11
N TYR A 125 7.23 -7.29 -4.48
CA TYR A 125 7.41 -6.37 -3.35
C TYR A 125 8.58 -5.43 -3.63
N TYR A 126 8.47 -4.20 -3.20
CA TYR A 126 9.43 -3.14 -3.50
C TYR A 126 9.28 -1.96 -2.52
N SER A 127 10.24 -1.06 -2.51
CA SER A 127 10.16 0.19 -1.76
C SER A 127 10.48 1.40 -2.64
N PHE A 128 10.03 2.55 -2.20
CA PHE A 128 10.38 3.85 -2.79
C PHE A 128 10.37 4.94 -1.71
N VAL A 129 10.98 6.08 -2.02
CA VAL A 129 11.06 7.21 -1.10
C VAL A 129 10.31 8.39 -1.69
N GLU A 130 9.50 9.04 -0.86
CA GLU A 130 8.86 10.31 -1.15
C GLU A 130 9.12 11.26 0.03
N ASN A 131 9.87 12.32 -0.19
CA ASN A 131 10.37 13.23 0.84
C ASN A 131 11.11 12.49 1.98
N ASP A 132 10.64 12.61 3.22
CA ASP A 132 11.18 11.94 4.42
C ASP A 132 10.49 10.60 4.74
N TRP A 133 9.70 10.06 3.83
CA TRP A 133 9.03 8.79 3.97
C TRP A 133 9.64 7.71 3.09
N ARG A 134 9.81 6.52 3.65
CA ARG A 134 10.02 5.28 2.90
C ARG A 134 8.71 4.52 2.88
N PHE A 135 8.20 4.25 1.69
CA PHE A 135 7.05 3.39 1.49
C PHE A 135 7.50 2.00 1.07
N ILE A 136 7.01 0.99 1.78
CA ILE A 136 7.33 -0.42 1.57
C ILE A 136 6.06 -1.12 1.10
N VAL A 137 6.06 -1.54 -0.16
CA VAL A 137 4.97 -2.28 -0.79
C VAL A 137 5.21 -3.76 -0.62
N LEU A 138 4.29 -4.44 0.04
CA LEU A 138 4.35 -5.86 0.36
C LEU A 138 3.57 -6.69 -0.66
N ASP A 139 4.06 -7.88 -0.90
CA ASP A 139 3.30 -8.92 -1.60
C ASP A 139 2.68 -9.87 -0.57
N GLY A 140 1.43 -9.62 -0.21
CA GLY A 140 0.70 -10.52 0.68
C GLY A 140 0.37 -11.89 0.06
N ASN A 141 0.52 -12.01 -1.28
CA ASN A 141 0.37 -13.26 -2.03
C ASN A 141 1.69 -14.01 -2.23
N ASP A 142 2.77 -13.63 -1.57
CA ASP A 142 4.05 -14.31 -1.65
C ASP A 142 3.94 -15.79 -1.24
N LEU A 143 3.14 -16.05 -0.20
CA LEU A 143 2.66 -17.38 0.17
C LEU A 143 1.12 -17.39 0.11
N SER A 144 0.53 -17.89 -0.97
CA SER A 144 -0.92 -17.97 -1.12
C SER A 144 -1.33 -19.04 -2.11
N PHE A 145 -2.56 -19.55 -2.01
CA PHE A 145 -3.12 -20.48 -2.99
C PHE A 145 -3.42 -19.83 -4.35
N TYR A 146 -3.52 -18.50 -4.39
CA TYR A 146 -3.82 -17.73 -5.60
C TYR A 146 -2.56 -17.28 -6.33
N GLY A 147 -1.60 -16.68 -5.60
CA GLY A 147 -0.48 -15.95 -6.18
C GLY A 147 0.82 -16.73 -6.35
N THR A 148 0.93 -17.95 -5.84
CA THR A 148 2.15 -18.76 -5.98
C THR A 148 2.34 -19.23 -7.43
N THR A 149 3.57 -19.10 -7.93
CA THR A 149 3.93 -19.43 -9.31
C THR A 149 5.09 -20.43 -9.41
N THR A 150 5.61 -20.91 -8.28
CA THR A 150 6.69 -21.91 -8.21
C THR A 150 6.34 -23.03 -7.23
N LYS A 151 6.88 -24.23 -7.47
CA LYS A 151 6.69 -25.38 -6.58
C LYS A 151 7.19 -25.11 -5.15
N GLU A 152 8.31 -24.42 -5.02
CA GLU A 152 8.88 -24.05 -3.72
C GLU A 152 7.92 -23.16 -2.92
N LYS A 153 7.37 -22.12 -3.55
CA LYS A 153 6.41 -21.23 -2.89
C LYS A 153 5.10 -21.96 -2.55
N ALA A 154 4.64 -22.87 -3.40
CA ALA A 154 3.48 -23.70 -3.10
C ALA A 154 3.71 -24.57 -1.86
N GLN A 155 4.88 -25.24 -1.75
CA GLN A 155 5.24 -26.02 -0.56
C GLN A 155 5.32 -25.16 0.72
N GLN A 156 5.89 -23.95 0.63
CA GLN A 156 5.95 -23.03 1.76
C GLN A 156 4.53 -22.56 2.15
N THR A 157 3.65 -22.33 1.17
CA THR A 157 2.24 -21.98 1.37
C THR A 157 1.51 -23.07 2.12
N ASP A 158 1.61 -24.32 1.64
CA ASP A 158 0.99 -25.49 2.29
C ASP A 158 1.52 -25.68 3.72
N SER A 159 2.83 -25.54 3.91
CA SER A 159 3.46 -25.66 5.23
C SER A 159 2.91 -24.60 6.20
N LEU A 160 2.91 -23.34 5.82
CA LEU A 160 2.41 -22.25 6.67
C LEU A 160 0.91 -22.42 6.97
N PHE A 161 0.10 -22.69 5.95
CA PHE A 161 -1.33 -22.89 6.13
C PHE A 161 -1.64 -24.07 7.07
N ASN A 162 -0.96 -25.22 6.89
CA ASN A 162 -1.14 -26.39 7.74
C ASN A 162 -0.71 -26.16 9.19
N GLN A 163 0.30 -25.33 9.45
CA GLN A 163 0.70 -24.96 10.82
C GLN A 163 -0.35 -24.09 11.54
N LEU A 164 -1.21 -23.42 10.79
CA LEU A 164 -2.18 -22.45 11.33
C LEU A 164 -3.62 -22.98 11.34
N LYS A 165 -4.01 -23.87 10.41
CA LYS A 165 -5.41 -24.30 10.18
C LYS A 165 -6.11 -24.83 11.44
N ASP A 166 -5.37 -25.51 12.33
CA ASP A 166 -5.92 -26.13 13.53
C ASP A 166 -5.92 -25.18 14.76
N LYS A 167 -5.45 -23.93 14.59
CA LYS A 167 -5.37 -22.94 15.69
C LYS A 167 -6.63 -22.12 15.89
N ASN A 168 -7.71 -22.40 15.15
CA ASN A 168 -8.99 -21.69 15.22
C ASN A 168 -8.84 -20.16 15.07
N LEU A 169 -7.95 -19.71 14.22
CA LEU A 169 -7.72 -18.28 13.92
C LEU A 169 -8.68 -17.84 12.80
N PRO A 170 -9.39 -16.71 12.94
CA PRO A 170 -10.41 -16.30 11.97
C PRO A 170 -9.85 -16.09 10.56
N PHE A 171 -8.61 -15.63 10.46
CA PHE A 171 -7.95 -15.26 9.21
C PHE A 171 -7.26 -16.42 8.47
N VAL A 172 -7.34 -17.64 8.96
CA VAL A 172 -6.77 -18.81 8.27
C VAL A 172 -7.76 -19.28 7.20
N LYS A 173 -7.91 -18.44 6.18
CA LYS A 173 -8.76 -18.66 5.01
C LYS A 173 -7.89 -18.85 3.78
N LYS A 174 -8.31 -19.72 2.85
CA LYS A 174 -7.53 -20.00 1.62
C LYS A 174 -7.40 -18.79 0.69
N TRP A 175 -8.30 -17.83 0.79
CA TRP A 175 -8.26 -16.58 0.01
C TRP A 175 -7.36 -15.49 0.60
N ASN A 176 -6.81 -15.68 1.80
CA ASN A 176 -5.73 -14.87 2.33
C ASN A 176 -4.36 -15.41 1.91
N GLY A 177 -3.32 -14.72 2.32
CA GLY A 177 -1.94 -15.11 2.05
C GLY A 177 -1.00 -14.81 3.21
N GLY A 178 0.29 -14.94 2.97
CA GLY A 178 1.35 -14.75 3.94
C GLY A 178 2.64 -14.21 3.34
N LEU A 179 3.50 -13.70 4.19
CA LEU A 179 4.85 -13.25 3.86
C LEU A 179 5.85 -14.40 4.05
N SER A 180 6.70 -14.65 3.06
CA SER A 180 7.80 -15.61 3.23
C SER A 180 8.91 -15.06 4.13
N ASN A 181 9.73 -15.94 4.68
CA ASN A 181 10.92 -15.55 5.44
C ASN A 181 11.88 -14.68 4.61
N GLN A 182 11.96 -14.89 3.29
CA GLN A 182 12.74 -14.07 2.39
C GLN A 182 12.20 -12.63 2.37
N GLN A 183 10.89 -12.45 2.24
CA GLN A 183 10.27 -11.11 2.26
C GLN A 183 10.39 -10.46 3.63
N LEU A 184 10.20 -11.21 4.74
CA LEU A 184 10.40 -10.70 6.09
C LEU A 184 11.85 -10.23 6.33
N SER A 185 12.84 -10.95 5.85
CA SER A 185 14.25 -10.55 5.93
C SER A 185 14.52 -9.28 5.12
N TRP A 186 13.92 -9.16 3.92
CA TRP A 186 14.02 -7.96 3.11
C TRP A 186 13.34 -6.75 3.78
N ILE A 187 12.16 -6.94 4.40
CA ILE A 187 11.49 -5.88 5.19
C ILE A 187 12.41 -5.36 6.27
N LYS A 188 13.11 -6.26 6.99
CA LYS A 188 14.08 -5.86 8.01
C LYS A 188 15.17 -4.96 7.44
N THR A 189 15.73 -5.31 6.28
CA THR A 189 16.74 -4.50 5.61
C THR A 189 16.22 -3.10 5.25
N GLU A 190 15.00 -3.01 4.73
CA GLU A 190 14.35 -1.73 4.40
C GLU A 190 14.12 -0.85 5.64
N LEU A 191 13.74 -1.48 6.77
CA LEU A 191 13.53 -0.80 8.05
C LEU A 191 14.85 -0.28 8.66
N ASP A 192 15.91 -1.10 8.59
CA ASP A 192 17.27 -0.71 9.05
C ASP A 192 17.77 0.50 8.23
N GLU A 193 17.63 0.46 6.90
CA GLU A 193 17.96 1.61 6.03
C GLU A 193 17.13 2.86 6.34
N ALA A 194 15.81 2.71 6.52
CA ALA A 194 14.93 3.84 6.84
C ALA A 194 15.33 4.49 8.17
N THR A 195 15.71 3.67 9.15
CA THR A 195 16.17 4.15 10.47
C THR A 195 17.49 4.92 10.34
N GLN A 196 18.47 4.38 9.62
CA GLN A 196 19.74 5.06 9.37
C GLN A 196 19.58 6.41 8.64
N LYS A 197 18.57 6.50 7.75
CA LYS A 197 18.27 7.71 6.96
C LYS A 197 17.27 8.64 7.64
N ASN A 198 16.86 8.37 8.89
CA ASN A 198 15.83 9.11 9.62
C ASN A 198 14.52 9.29 8.83
N GLN A 199 14.11 8.25 8.11
CA GLN A 199 12.88 8.23 7.33
C GLN A 199 11.72 7.67 8.17
N LYS A 200 10.54 8.26 8.04
CA LYS A 200 9.29 7.62 8.46
C LYS A 200 8.96 6.47 7.52
N VAL A 201 8.27 5.46 8.02
CA VAL A 201 7.90 4.29 7.22
C VAL A 201 6.38 4.15 7.15
N GLY A 202 5.89 3.96 5.92
CA GLY A 202 4.53 3.53 5.62
C GLY A 202 4.55 2.22 4.84
N PHE A 203 3.68 1.29 5.21
CA PHE A 203 3.48 0.05 4.48
C PHE A 203 2.24 0.10 3.60
N TYR A 204 2.32 -0.53 2.45
CA TYR A 204 1.20 -0.87 1.58
C TYR A 204 1.13 -2.38 1.42
N CYS A 205 0.00 -2.97 1.71
CA CYS A 205 -0.30 -4.38 1.49
C CYS A 205 -1.74 -4.50 0.99
N HIS A 206 -2.12 -5.60 0.37
CA HIS A 206 -3.52 -5.83 0.10
C HIS A 206 -4.25 -6.32 1.37
N PHE A 207 -3.68 -7.28 2.08
CA PHE A 207 -4.28 -7.90 3.26
C PHE A 207 -4.07 -7.07 4.53
N PRO A 208 -5.11 -6.90 5.39
CA PRO A 208 -5.01 -6.25 6.68
C PRO A 208 -4.09 -6.97 7.68
N ILE A 209 -3.63 -6.20 8.69
CA ILE A 209 -2.96 -6.69 9.90
C ILE A 209 -3.85 -6.48 11.12
N PHE A 210 -4.55 -5.34 11.20
CA PHE A 210 -5.48 -4.92 12.23
C PHE A 210 -6.65 -4.14 11.61
N PRO A 211 -7.85 -4.18 12.28
CA PRO A 211 -8.23 -5.04 13.40
C PRO A 211 -8.18 -6.53 13.04
N ILE A 212 -8.21 -7.40 14.07
CA ILE A 212 -8.19 -8.85 13.81
C ILE A 212 -9.57 -9.30 13.33
N ASP A 213 -9.62 -9.80 12.11
CA ASP A 213 -10.81 -10.38 11.50
C ASP A 213 -10.44 -11.52 10.52
N GLU A 214 -11.38 -11.96 9.71
CA GLU A 214 -11.15 -13.06 8.76
C GLU A 214 -10.31 -12.68 7.52
N HIS A 215 -10.01 -11.37 7.32
CA HIS A 215 -9.28 -10.85 6.15
C HIS A 215 -7.78 -10.70 6.39
N ASN A 216 -7.29 -10.90 7.62
CA ASN A 216 -5.89 -10.63 7.94
C ASN A 216 -4.94 -11.60 7.24
N ILE A 217 -3.73 -11.13 7.01
CA ILE A 217 -2.61 -11.96 6.53
C ILE A 217 -2.30 -13.08 7.53
N TRP A 218 -1.94 -14.28 7.05
CA TRP A 218 -1.79 -15.48 7.89
C TRP A 218 -0.74 -15.33 8.99
N ASN A 219 0.41 -14.76 8.68
CA ASN A 219 1.52 -14.63 9.63
C ASN A 219 1.66 -13.18 10.16
N ARG A 220 0.53 -12.53 10.42
CA ARG A 220 0.47 -11.18 10.99
C ARG A 220 1.34 -10.99 12.25
N GLU A 221 1.41 -12.00 13.11
CA GLU A 221 2.19 -11.93 14.35
C GLU A 221 3.69 -11.87 14.09
N GLN A 222 4.20 -12.61 13.08
CA GLN A 222 5.60 -12.51 12.68
C GLN A 222 5.92 -11.11 12.15
N PHE A 223 5.03 -10.53 11.33
CA PHE A 223 5.19 -9.19 10.81
C PHE A 223 5.16 -8.15 11.94
N THR A 224 4.17 -8.19 12.82
CA THR A 224 4.05 -7.21 13.92
C THR A 224 5.22 -7.29 14.90
N SER A 225 5.70 -8.50 15.20
CA SER A 225 6.91 -8.70 16.02
C SER A 225 8.15 -8.12 15.35
N LEU A 226 8.26 -8.26 14.02
CA LEU A 226 9.37 -7.71 13.24
C LEU A 226 9.40 -6.18 13.28
N ILE A 227 8.26 -5.52 13.11
CA ILE A 227 8.20 -4.04 13.04
C ILE A 227 8.21 -3.35 14.41
N LYS A 228 7.84 -4.04 15.49
CA LYS A 228 7.68 -3.49 16.84
C LYS A 228 8.88 -2.68 17.37
N PRO A 229 10.15 -3.05 17.10
CA PRO A 229 11.30 -2.25 17.52
C PRO A 229 11.46 -0.91 16.77
N TYR A 230 10.86 -0.78 15.58
CA TYR A 230 11.07 0.35 14.67
C TYR A 230 10.06 1.47 14.93
N LYS A 231 10.45 2.47 15.73
CA LYS A 231 9.58 3.60 16.13
C LYS A 231 9.25 4.56 14.98
N ASN A 232 9.98 4.49 13.89
CA ASN A 232 9.72 5.24 12.66
C ASN A 232 8.64 4.63 11.75
N VAL A 233 8.14 3.43 12.04
CA VAL A 233 6.94 2.87 11.38
C VAL A 233 5.70 3.62 11.89
N LYS A 234 4.91 4.20 10.97
CA LYS A 234 3.77 5.05 11.30
C LYS A 234 2.45 4.59 10.69
N LEU A 235 2.48 3.96 9.52
CA LEU A 235 1.29 3.66 8.74
C LEU A 235 1.34 2.25 8.15
N PHE A 236 0.17 1.63 8.08
CA PHE A 236 -0.10 0.43 7.30
C PHE A 236 -1.44 0.59 6.58
N PHE A 237 -1.41 0.78 5.27
CA PHE A 237 -2.58 0.98 4.42
C PHE A 237 -2.85 -0.27 3.59
N ASN A 238 -4.11 -0.67 3.54
CA ASN A 238 -4.52 -1.90 2.85
C ASN A 238 -5.95 -1.81 2.29
N GLY A 239 -6.33 -2.82 1.49
CA GLY A 239 -7.67 -3.08 0.97
C GLY A 239 -8.25 -4.36 1.55
N HIS A 240 -8.80 -5.23 0.68
CA HIS A 240 -9.27 -6.59 0.93
C HIS A 240 -10.55 -6.71 1.77
N ASN A 241 -10.63 -6.10 2.95
CA ASN A 241 -11.89 -5.95 3.68
C ASN A 241 -12.64 -4.73 3.16
N HIS A 242 -13.54 -4.96 2.22
CA HIS A 242 -14.26 -3.91 1.49
C HIS A 242 -15.11 -2.98 2.38
N ALA A 243 -15.45 -3.40 3.61
CA ALA A 243 -16.17 -2.56 4.57
C ALA A 243 -15.32 -1.39 5.08
N GLY A 244 -13.99 -1.51 4.94
CA GLY A 244 -13.04 -0.61 5.55
C GLY A 244 -12.94 -0.83 7.07
N ALA A 245 -11.77 -0.55 7.62
CA ALA A 245 -11.50 -0.68 9.06
C ALA A 245 -10.39 0.28 9.49
N TYR A 246 -10.29 0.52 10.79
CA TYR A 246 -9.20 1.31 11.35
C TYR A 246 -8.88 0.86 12.76
N GLU A 247 -7.59 0.76 13.05
CA GLU A 247 -7.09 0.54 14.41
C GLU A 247 -5.74 1.24 14.58
N PHE A 248 -5.46 1.72 15.80
CA PHE A 248 -4.18 2.31 16.17
C PHE A 248 -3.51 1.43 17.24
N VAL A 249 -2.42 0.78 16.86
CA VAL A 249 -1.73 -0.21 17.72
C VAL A 249 -0.23 0.07 17.67
N ASP A 250 0.44 0.06 18.83
CA ASP A 250 1.90 0.24 18.97
C ASP A 250 2.46 1.47 18.19
N ASN A 251 1.73 2.60 18.20
CA ASN A 251 2.02 3.84 17.45
C ASN A 251 2.00 3.71 15.91
N VAL A 252 1.33 2.69 15.38
CA VAL A 252 1.10 2.50 13.95
C VAL A 252 -0.40 2.62 13.66
N HIS A 253 -0.76 3.41 12.65
CA HIS A 253 -2.12 3.50 12.14
C HIS A 253 -2.34 2.41 11.09
N TYR A 254 -3.23 1.47 11.36
CA TYR A 254 -3.67 0.45 10.42
C TYR A 254 -5.01 0.91 9.83
N LEU A 255 -5.02 1.17 8.53
CA LEU A 255 -6.19 1.67 7.82
C LEU A 255 -6.49 0.79 6.61
N THR A 256 -7.64 0.13 6.65
CA THR A 256 -8.23 -0.58 5.51
C THR A 256 -9.14 0.38 4.76
N PHE A 257 -8.85 0.64 3.50
CA PHE A 257 -9.70 1.45 2.63
C PHE A 257 -10.87 0.63 2.12
N LYS A 258 -12.01 1.29 1.94
CA LYS A 258 -13.22 0.64 1.43
C LYS A 258 -13.06 0.24 -0.03
N GLY A 259 -13.61 -0.93 -0.37
CA GLY A 259 -13.56 -1.44 -1.74
C GLY A 259 -14.38 -0.57 -2.70
N MET A 260 -13.77 -0.18 -3.83
CA MET A 260 -14.45 0.60 -4.87
C MET A 260 -15.62 -0.14 -5.51
N VAL A 261 -15.53 -1.47 -5.59
CA VAL A 261 -16.49 -2.33 -6.31
C VAL A 261 -17.88 -2.38 -5.67
N ASN A 262 -17.97 -2.10 -4.36
CA ASN A 262 -19.20 -2.32 -3.59
C ASN A 262 -20.26 -1.24 -3.81
N THR A 263 -21.50 -1.61 -3.49
CA THR A 263 -22.75 -0.83 -3.59
C THR A 263 -23.13 -0.45 -5.03
N GLU A 264 -24.39 -0.14 -5.24
CA GLU A 264 -24.89 0.11 -6.59
C GLU A 264 -24.57 1.52 -7.11
N TYR A 265 -24.64 2.52 -6.25
CA TYR A 265 -24.67 3.93 -6.66
C TYR A 265 -23.44 4.73 -6.24
N THR A 266 -22.65 4.23 -5.30
CA THR A 266 -21.52 4.95 -4.72
C THR A 266 -20.22 4.18 -4.85
N SER A 267 -19.12 4.91 -4.93
CA SER A 267 -17.75 4.40 -5.01
C SER A 267 -17.03 4.54 -3.65
N ALA A 268 -15.74 4.34 -3.64
CA ALA A 268 -14.85 4.68 -2.53
C ALA A 268 -13.43 4.93 -3.06
N PHE A 269 -12.82 6.04 -2.67
CA PHE A 269 -11.43 6.38 -2.92
C PHE A 269 -11.02 7.53 -2.00
N ALA A 270 -9.74 7.86 -1.94
CA ALA A 270 -9.26 8.94 -1.07
C ALA A 270 -8.14 9.77 -1.68
N LYS A 271 -7.98 11.01 -1.21
CA LYS A 271 -6.73 11.76 -1.23
C LYS A 271 -6.12 11.71 0.17
N VAL A 272 -4.82 11.54 0.24
CA VAL A 272 -4.10 11.51 1.52
C VAL A 272 -3.02 12.56 1.50
N LYS A 273 -3.06 13.49 2.44
CA LYS A 273 -2.06 14.55 2.61
C LYS A 273 -1.15 14.20 3.78
N PHE A 274 0.13 14.14 3.51
CA PHE A 274 1.18 13.95 4.49
C PHE A 274 1.73 15.31 4.92
N GLU A 275 1.70 15.57 6.22
CA GLU A 275 2.34 16.71 6.87
C GLU A 275 3.37 16.21 7.87
N LYS A 276 4.07 17.13 8.53
CA LYS A 276 5.17 16.79 9.43
C LYS A 276 4.76 15.77 10.51
N ASP A 277 3.65 16.02 11.19
CA ASP A 277 3.23 15.27 12.39
C ASP A 277 1.80 14.71 12.24
N THR A 278 1.23 14.79 11.05
CA THR A 278 -0.17 14.38 10.79
C THR A 278 -0.34 13.91 9.36
N VAL A 279 -1.13 12.87 9.18
CA VAL A 279 -1.61 12.42 7.87
C VAL A 279 -3.12 12.61 7.83
N PHE A 280 -3.59 13.34 6.82
CA PHE A 280 -5.01 13.59 6.59
C PHE A 280 -5.51 12.72 5.45
N VAL A 281 -6.52 11.93 5.72
CA VAL A 281 -7.27 11.16 4.72
C VAL A 281 -8.53 11.95 4.39
N GLU A 282 -8.65 12.42 3.16
CA GLU A 282 -9.87 12.98 2.59
C GLU A 282 -10.58 11.88 1.81
N GLY A 283 -11.61 11.32 2.41
CA GLY A 283 -12.42 10.26 1.80
C GLY A 283 -13.47 10.82 0.85
N PHE A 284 -13.69 10.12 -0.24
CA PHE A 284 -14.72 10.42 -1.22
C PHE A 284 -15.81 9.34 -1.21
N GLU A 285 -17.05 9.79 -1.36
CA GLU A 285 -18.26 8.97 -1.34
C GLU A 285 -18.36 8.11 -0.07
N ARG A 286 -18.15 6.78 -0.15
CA ARG A 286 -18.24 5.90 1.02
C ARG A 286 -16.98 5.90 1.90
N GLU A 287 -15.84 6.38 1.39
CA GLU A 287 -14.62 6.41 2.18
C GLU A 287 -14.70 7.46 3.29
N ILE A 288 -14.12 7.15 4.44
CA ILE A 288 -14.23 7.98 5.63
C ILE A 288 -12.99 8.89 5.75
N SER A 289 -13.22 10.19 5.90
CA SER A 289 -12.14 11.14 6.20
C SER A 289 -11.60 10.94 7.61
N ARG A 290 -10.26 11.02 7.76
CA ARG A 290 -9.57 10.80 9.04
C ARG A 290 -8.38 11.74 9.21
N LYS A 291 -8.08 12.04 10.47
CA LYS A 291 -6.82 12.68 10.88
C LYS A 291 -6.01 11.68 11.69
N LEU A 292 -4.81 11.35 11.21
CA LEU A 292 -3.89 10.39 11.83
C LEU A 292 -2.69 11.17 12.37
N VAL A 293 -2.53 11.20 13.70
CA VAL A 293 -1.41 11.90 14.35
C VAL A 293 -0.23 10.94 14.46
N ILE A 294 0.93 11.32 13.90
CA ILE A 294 2.12 10.47 13.72
C ILE A 294 3.35 11.01 14.49
N ASN A 295 3.21 11.22 15.76
CA ASN A 295 4.28 11.74 16.64
C ASN A 295 5.54 10.86 16.68
#